data_05338fe7abec00e05e5d6c90661e6c76
#
_entry.id   05338fe7abec00e05e5d6c90661e6c76
#
_cell.length_a   1.000
_cell.length_b   1.000
_cell.length_c   1.000
_cell.angle_alpha   90.00
_cell.angle_beta   90.00
_cell.angle_gamma   90.00
#
_symmetry.space_group_name_H-M   'P 1'
#
loop_
_entity.id
_entity.type
_entity.pdbx_description
1 polymer ?
#
loop_
_entity_poly.entity_id
_entity_poly.type
_entity_poly.pdbx_seq_one_letter_code
_entity_poly.pdbx_strand_id
1 'polypeptide(L)'
;MNEIMNINTVQQYNDYFGIETRHPLVSVIDGREAKPLRFCRKLYNLYAILLKDTDCGQLKYGRSIYDYQKGAMLFLAPGQVLGSEDDGLLHQPEGWVLVFHPELLRGTPLAHIMRDYSYFSYYANEALHLSGQERKTVIECMERIKEELQYPIDKHSKSLITDNI
;
A
#
# COMPACT_ATOMS: atom_id res chain seq x y z
N MET A 1 -11.63 23.14 2.29
CA MET A 1 -10.26 22.95 1.75
C MET A 1 -9.93 21.48 1.75
N ASN A 2 -9.50 20.99 0.62
CA ASN A 2 -9.09 19.59 0.50
C ASN A 2 -7.63 19.46 0.95
N GLU A 3 -7.43 19.24 2.23
CA GLU A 3 -6.09 19.02 2.75
C GLU A 3 -5.55 17.68 2.27
N ILE A 4 -4.29 17.68 1.84
CA ILE A 4 -3.56 16.47 1.50
C ILE A 4 -2.76 16.06 2.73
N MET A 5 -3.04 14.86 3.24
CA MET A 5 -2.28 14.31 4.36
C MET A 5 -0.91 13.82 3.88
N ASN A 6 0.15 14.24 4.56
CA ASN A 6 1.50 13.75 4.29
C ASN A 6 1.78 12.47 5.07
N ILE A 7 2.15 11.41 4.38
CA ILE A 7 2.54 10.12 4.96
C ILE A 7 4.04 9.92 4.77
N ASN A 8 4.81 10.17 5.80
CA ASN A 8 6.28 10.09 5.78
C ASN A 8 6.81 8.84 6.46
N THR A 9 6.03 8.23 7.34
CA THR A 9 6.43 7.03 8.09
C THR A 9 5.35 5.96 8.05
N VAL A 10 5.77 4.72 8.23
CA VAL A 10 4.85 3.59 8.34
C VAL A 10 3.93 3.76 9.55
N GLN A 11 4.44 4.31 10.65
CA GLN A 11 3.62 4.57 11.84
C GLN A 11 2.48 5.55 11.54
N GLN A 12 2.74 6.63 10.82
CA GLN A 12 1.70 7.59 10.44
C GLN A 12 0.59 6.92 9.62
N TYR A 13 0.98 6.03 8.71
CA TYR A 13 0.01 5.30 7.90
C TYR A 13 -0.84 4.34 8.75
N ASN A 14 -0.20 3.59 9.64
CA ASN A 14 -0.89 2.68 10.54
C ASN A 14 -1.84 3.42 11.50
N ASP A 15 -1.41 4.56 12.04
CA ASP A 15 -2.23 5.37 12.94
C ASP A 15 -3.51 5.85 12.26
N TYR A 16 -3.42 6.22 11.00
CA TYR A 16 -4.59 6.61 10.20
C TYR A 16 -5.63 5.48 10.11
N PHE A 17 -5.18 4.23 9.97
CA PHE A 17 -6.06 3.06 9.91
C PHE A 17 -6.39 2.45 11.28
N GLY A 18 -5.81 2.94 12.35
CA GLY A 18 -5.99 2.38 13.68
C GLY A 18 -5.30 1.03 13.89
N ILE A 19 -4.18 0.81 13.21
CA ILE A 19 -3.40 -0.43 13.24
C ILE A 19 -2.14 -0.23 14.06
N GLU A 20 -1.78 -1.23 14.87
CA GLU A 20 -0.53 -1.23 15.63
C GLU A 20 0.68 -1.34 14.70
N THR A 21 1.70 -0.51 14.95
CA THR A 21 2.97 -0.56 14.22
C THR A 21 3.88 -1.62 14.83
N ARG A 22 4.17 -2.68 14.08
CA ARG A 22 5.04 -3.78 14.50
C ARG A 22 6.45 -3.70 13.93
N HIS A 23 6.61 -3.00 12.82
CA HIS A 23 7.90 -2.78 12.17
C HIS A 23 7.96 -1.33 11.69
N PRO A 24 9.10 -0.63 11.89
CA PRO A 24 9.17 0.79 11.53
C PRO A 24 9.21 1.06 10.02
N LEU A 25 9.54 0.07 9.20
CA LEU A 25 9.79 0.25 7.77
C LEU A 25 8.80 -0.45 6.86
N VAL A 26 7.91 -1.28 7.40
CA VAL A 26 6.94 -2.03 6.57
C VAL A 26 5.67 -2.34 7.36
N SER A 27 4.55 -2.32 6.67
CA SER A 27 3.26 -2.76 7.22
C SER A 27 2.39 -3.38 6.13
N VAL A 28 1.62 -4.39 6.50
CA VAL A 28 0.56 -4.98 5.68
C VAL A 28 -0.76 -4.77 6.41
N ILE A 29 -1.72 -4.18 5.72
CA ILE A 29 -3.05 -3.91 6.27
C ILE A 29 -4.10 -4.66 5.45
N ASP A 30 -4.86 -5.51 6.13
CA ASP A 30 -6.15 -6.00 5.64
C ASP A 30 -7.19 -4.96 6.02
N GLY A 31 -7.87 -4.38 5.04
CA GLY A 31 -8.84 -3.30 5.27
C GLY A 31 -9.96 -3.68 6.24
N ARG A 32 -10.28 -4.98 6.35
CA ARG A 32 -11.29 -5.46 7.30
C ARG A 32 -10.88 -5.29 8.76
N GLU A 33 -9.58 -5.22 9.04
CA GLU A 33 -9.03 -5.02 10.39
C GLU A 33 -8.90 -3.54 10.77
N ALA A 34 -9.03 -2.65 9.79
CA ALA A 34 -8.96 -1.22 10.02
C ALA A 34 -10.27 -0.69 10.61
N LYS A 35 -10.18 0.41 11.35
CA LYS A 35 -11.37 1.12 11.83
C LYS A 35 -12.07 1.84 10.67
N PRO A 36 -13.39 2.05 10.73
CA PRO A 36 -14.06 2.98 9.82
C PRO A 36 -13.44 4.37 9.93
N LEU A 37 -13.22 5.01 8.78
CA LEU A 37 -12.53 6.30 8.73
C LEU A 37 -13.06 7.16 7.58
N ARG A 38 -12.76 8.45 7.66
CA ARG A 38 -13.03 9.38 6.56
C ARG A 38 -11.88 9.29 5.56
N PHE A 39 -12.21 9.14 4.30
CA PHE A 39 -11.20 9.11 3.25
C PHE A 39 -10.63 10.51 3.00
N CYS A 40 -9.37 10.55 2.64
CA CYS A 40 -8.70 11.79 2.25
C CYS A 40 -7.61 11.47 1.21
N ARG A 41 -7.17 12.51 0.53
CA ARG A 41 -6.01 12.42 -0.36
C ARG A 41 -4.75 12.40 0.48
N LYS A 42 -3.80 11.54 0.11
CA LYS A 42 -2.53 11.37 0.81
C LYS A 42 -1.37 11.54 -0.15
N LEU A 43 -0.38 12.30 0.27
CA LEU A 43 0.94 12.32 -0.37
C LEU A 43 1.78 11.23 0.29
N TYR A 44 2.12 10.22 -0.46
CA TYR A 44 2.93 9.10 0.01
C TYR A 44 4.40 9.41 -0.19
N ASN A 45 5.18 9.44 0.88
CA ASN A 45 6.64 9.43 0.84
C ASN A 45 7.19 8.03 1.14
N LEU A 46 6.37 7.04 0.91
CA LEU A 46 6.61 5.60 1.04
C LEU A 46 6.24 4.91 -0.28
N TYR A 47 6.76 3.72 -0.49
CA TYR A 47 6.19 2.81 -1.49
C TYR A 47 4.91 2.20 -0.96
N ALA A 48 3.93 2.02 -1.83
CA ALA A 48 2.71 1.32 -1.49
C ALA A 48 2.23 0.45 -2.65
N ILE A 49 1.70 -0.71 -2.30
CA ILE A 49 1.02 -1.61 -3.23
C ILE A 49 -0.37 -1.85 -2.67
N LEU A 50 -1.39 -1.47 -3.43
CA LEU A 50 -2.79 -1.58 -3.02
C LEU A 50 -3.49 -2.61 -3.89
N LEU A 51 -4.15 -3.57 -3.24
CA LEU A 51 -5.04 -4.52 -3.91
C LEU A 51 -6.47 -4.20 -3.52
N LYS A 52 -7.31 -3.89 -4.48
CA LYS A 52 -8.72 -3.56 -4.27
C LYS A 52 -9.60 -4.79 -4.47
N ASP A 53 -10.45 -5.05 -3.51
CA ASP A 53 -11.38 -6.18 -3.50
C ASP A 53 -12.81 -5.79 -3.88
N THR A 54 -13.11 -4.51 -3.90
CA THR A 54 -14.44 -3.99 -4.21
C THR A 54 -14.37 -2.85 -5.21
N ASP A 55 -15.47 -2.62 -5.89
CA ASP A 55 -15.65 -1.44 -6.72
C ASP A 55 -15.83 -0.24 -5.81
N CYS A 56 -14.80 0.58 -5.69
CA CYS A 56 -14.83 1.75 -4.81
C CYS A 56 -14.94 3.08 -5.58
N GLY A 57 -15.43 3.01 -6.81
CA GLY A 57 -15.66 4.19 -7.63
C GLY A 57 -14.35 4.85 -8.10
N GLN A 58 -14.40 6.16 -8.21
CA GLN A 58 -13.28 6.92 -8.75
C GLN A 58 -12.27 7.30 -7.68
N LEU A 59 -11.01 6.99 -7.91
CA LEU A 59 -9.89 7.45 -7.10
C LEU A 59 -9.03 8.43 -7.90
N LYS A 60 -8.60 9.50 -7.24
CA LYS A 60 -7.64 10.44 -7.82
C LYS A 60 -6.22 9.94 -7.58
N TYR A 61 -5.49 9.76 -8.68
CA TYR A 61 -4.08 9.41 -8.68
C TYR A 61 -3.30 10.54 -9.34
N GLY A 62 -2.55 11.29 -8.55
CA GLY A 62 -1.93 12.51 -9.05
C GLY A 62 -2.98 13.48 -9.59
N ARG A 63 -2.93 13.75 -10.90
CA ARG A 63 -3.91 14.58 -11.61
C ARG A 63 -4.95 13.78 -12.37
N SER A 64 -4.82 12.45 -12.38
CA SER A 64 -5.71 11.55 -13.10
C SER A 64 -6.78 10.97 -12.19
N ILE A 65 -7.93 10.63 -12.76
CA ILE A 65 -9.00 9.94 -12.07
C ILE A 65 -8.99 8.48 -12.52
N TYR A 66 -9.05 7.57 -11.56
CA TYR A 66 -9.09 6.14 -11.81
C TYR A 66 -10.43 5.54 -11.45
N ASP A 67 -10.94 4.71 -12.33
CA ASP A 67 -12.01 3.78 -12.02
C ASP A 67 -11.40 2.51 -11.46
N TYR A 68 -11.56 2.30 -10.16
CA TYR A 68 -11.09 1.11 -9.49
C TYR A 68 -12.09 -0.01 -9.61
N GLN A 69 -11.66 -1.11 -10.21
CA GLN A 69 -12.44 -2.33 -10.28
C GLN A 69 -11.90 -3.37 -9.29
N LYS A 70 -12.77 -4.27 -8.88
CA LYS A 70 -12.40 -5.40 -8.03
C LYS A 70 -11.27 -6.22 -8.65
N GLY A 71 -10.25 -6.53 -7.85
CA GLY A 71 -9.07 -7.27 -8.29
C GLY A 71 -8.00 -6.41 -8.96
N ALA A 72 -8.11 -5.09 -8.89
CA ALA A 72 -7.09 -4.18 -9.40
C ALA A 72 -5.98 -3.94 -8.38
N MET A 73 -4.73 -3.91 -8.86
CA MET A 73 -3.57 -3.48 -8.07
C MET A 73 -3.09 -2.11 -8.52
N LEU A 74 -2.70 -1.30 -7.56
CA LEU A 74 -2.06 -0.01 -7.82
C LEU A 74 -0.72 0.06 -7.08
N PHE A 75 0.27 0.63 -7.75
CA PHE A 75 1.63 0.80 -7.23
C PHE A 75 1.92 2.30 -7.05
N LEU A 76 2.42 2.68 -5.88
CA LEU A 76 2.80 4.05 -5.55
C LEU A 76 4.27 4.11 -5.19
N ALA A 77 4.98 5.07 -5.78
CA ALA A 77 6.33 5.45 -5.39
C ALA A 77 6.30 6.68 -4.49
N PRO A 78 7.37 6.95 -3.72
CA PRO A 78 7.47 8.19 -2.95
C PRO A 78 7.24 9.43 -3.81
N GLY A 79 6.47 10.38 -3.29
CA GLY A 79 6.13 11.62 -3.97
C GLY A 79 4.81 11.60 -4.74
N GLN A 80 4.08 10.49 -4.73
CA GLN A 80 2.81 10.37 -5.43
C GLN A 80 1.62 10.61 -4.49
N VAL A 81 0.53 11.16 -5.04
CA VAL A 81 -0.70 11.45 -4.30
C VAL A 81 -1.78 10.47 -4.73
N LEU A 82 -2.43 9.85 -3.76
CA LEU A 82 -3.59 8.99 -3.99
C LEU A 82 -4.66 9.26 -2.95
N GLY A 83 -5.89 9.06 -3.33
CA GLY A 83 -7.04 9.06 -2.44
C GLY A 83 -8.25 9.71 -3.07
N SER A 84 -9.34 9.69 -2.32
CA SER A 84 -10.58 10.36 -2.66
C SER A 84 -10.77 11.60 -1.80
N GLU A 85 -11.64 12.49 -2.26
CA GLU A 85 -12.06 13.63 -1.45
C GLU A 85 -12.90 13.15 -0.27
N ASP A 86 -12.81 13.91 0.83
CA ASP A 86 -13.62 13.65 2.01
C ASP A 86 -15.09 13.99 1.70
N ASP A 87 -15.95 13.00 1.77
CA ASP A 87 -17.40 13.15 1.60
C ASP A 87 -18.14 13.36 2.92
N GLY A 88 -17.41 13.47 4.03
CA GLY A 88 -17.97 13.63 5.37
C GLY A 88 -18.47 12.34 6.02
N LEU A 89 -18.36 11.20 5.34
CA LEU A 89 -18.86 9.92 5.82
C LEU A 89 -17.72 9.03 6.30
N LEU A 90 -18.05 8.12 7.21
CA LEU A 90 -17.14 7.05 7.61
C LEU A 90 -17.28 5.86 6.65
N HIS A 91 -16.17 5.38 6.18
CA HIS A 91 -16.09 4.23 5.28
C HIS A 91 -15.25 3.11 5.92
N GLN A 92 -15.67 1.87 5.74
CA GLN A 92 -14.87 0.72 6.09
C GLN A 92 -13.88 0.45 4.97
N PRO A 93 -12.55 0.53 5.22
CA PRO A 93 -11.57 0.14 4.22
C PRO A 93 -11.73 -1.32 3.80
N GLU A 94 -11.45 -1.61 2.55
CA GLU A 94 -11.48 -2.96 2.00
C GLU A 94 -10.26 -3.20 1.11
N GLY A 95 -9.93 -4.49 0.92
CA GLY A 95 -8.74 -4.87 0.19
C GLY A 95 -7.50 -4.95 1.06
N TRP A 96 -6.35 -4.97 0.41
CA TRP A 96 -5.05 -5.14 1.06
C TRP A 96 -4.11 -4.00 0.69
N VAL A 97 -3.28 -3.58 1.64
CA VAL A 97 -2.23 -2.60 1.40
C VAL A 97 -0.91 -3.10 1.99
N LEU A 98 0.12 -3.08 1.17
CA LEU A 98 1.51 -3.19 1.61
C LEU A 98 2.15 -1.81 1.49
N VAL A 99 2.65 -1.28 2.58
CA VAL A 99 3.38 -0.01 2.60
C VAL A 99 4.77 -0.24 3.19
N PHE A 100 5.80 0.34 2.57
CA PHE A 100 7.16 0.22 3.05
C PHE A 100 8.00 1.45 2.76
N HIS A 101 8.87 1.75 3.71
CA HIS A 101 9.82 2.86 3.59
C HIS A 101 10.97 2.48 2.64
N PRO A 102 11.49 3.42 1.83
CA PRO A 102 12.65 3.14 0.96
C PRO A 102 13.86 2.55 1.66
N GLU A 103 14.08 2.87 2.93
CA GLU A 103 15.17 2.30 3.75
C GLU A 103 15.08 0.78 3.91
N LEU A 104 13.88 0.19 3.78
CA LEU A 104 13.73 -1.27 3.81
C LEU A 104 14.52 -1.94 2.69
N LEU A 105 14.62 -1.28 1.54
CA LEU A 105 15.27 -1.83 0.35
C LEU A 105 16.79 -1.75 0.42
N ARG A 106 17.33 -0.94 1.33
CA ARG A 106 18.77 -0.68 1.41
C ARG A 106 19.55 -1.96 1.63
N GLY A 107 20.51 -2.23 0.74
CA GLY A 107 21.34 -3.42 0.79
C GLY A 107 20.65 -4.72 0.38
N THR A 108 19.47 -4.65 -0.24
CA THR A 108 18.75 -5.81 -0.73
C THR A 108 18.79 -5.90 -2.25
N PRO A 109 18.68 -7.11 -2.84
CA PRO A 109 18.54 -7.27 -4.30
C PRO A 109 17.33 -6.53 -4.87
N LEU A 110 16.26 -6.42 -4.09
CA LEU A 110 15.03 -5.73 -4.49
C LEU A 110 15.28 -4.25 -4.83
N ALA A 111 16.24 -3.59 -4.16
CA ALA A 111 16.57 -2.19 -4.45
C ALA A 111 17.03 -1.98 -5.89
N HIS A 112 17.74 -2.95 -6.48
CA HIS A 112 18.16 -2.89 -7.87
C HIS A 112 16.99 -3.17 -8.82
N ILE A 113 16.16 -4.15 -8.48
CA ILE A 113 15.02 -4.55 -9.29
C ILE A 113 13.95 -3.45 -9.34
N MET A 114 13.72 -2.76 -8.23
CA MET A 114 12.72 -1.67 -8.15
C MET A 114 12.97 -0.54 -9.14
N ARG A 115 14.22 -0.29 -9.50
CA ARG A 115 14.56 0.74 -10.50
C ARG A 115 14.04 0.39 -11.89
N ASP A 116 13.94 -0.90 -12.19
CA ASP A 116 13.53 -1.40 -13.48
C ASP A 116 12.02 -1.64 -13.56
N TYR A 117 11.31 -1.57 -12.44
CA TYR A 117 9.86 -1.75 -12.41
C TYR A 117 9.13 -0.48 -12.85
N SER A 118 8.62 -0.50 -14.05
CA SER A 118 7.81 0.60 -14.60
C SER A 118 6.51 0.85 -13.84
N TYR A 119 6.02 -0.13 -13.08
CA TYR A 119 4.78 -0.01 -12.31
C TYR A 119 4.80 1.10 -11.27
N PHE A 120 5.98 1.49 -10.79
CA PHE A 120 6.14 2.60 -9.84
C PHE A 120 6.41 3.94 -10.53
N SER A 121 6.43 3.97 -11.86
CA SER A 121 6.64 5.20 -12.64
C SER A 121 5.36 6.02 -12.73
N TYR A 122 5.50 7.34 -12.67
CA TYR A 122 4.39 8.27 -12.92
C TYR A 122 3.71 8.08 -14.27
N TYR A 123 4.46 7.58 -15.25
CA TYR A 123 3.96 7.38 -16.61
C TYR A 123 3.25 6.04 -16.81
N ALA A 124 3.39 5.12 -15.86
CA ALA A 124 2.75 3.81 -15.91
C ALA A 124 1.56 3.73 -14.94
N ASN A 125 0.68 4.71 -15.03
CA ASN A 125 -0.43 4.94 -14.11
C ASN A 125 -1.61 3.98 -14.28
N GLU A 126 -1.43 2.85 -14.90
CA GLU A 126 -2.53 1.92 -15.11
C GLU A 126 -2.60 0.93 -13.96
N ALA A 127 -3.81 0.74 -13.44
CA ALA A 127 -4.05 -0.33 -12.49
C ALA A 127 -3.83 -1.68 -13.17
N LEU A 128 -3.11 -2.56 -12.51
CA LEU A 128 -2.91 -3.92 -12.99
C LEU A 128 -4.13 -4.76 -12.62
N HIS A 129 -4.82 -5.28 -13.61
CA HIS A 129 -5.95 -6.17 -13.39
C HIS A 129 -5.48 -7.61 -13.24
N LEU A 130 -5.79 -8.22 -12.09
CA LEU A 130 -5.35 -9.55 -11.75
C LEU A 130 -6.42 -10.60 -12.09
N SER A 131 -5.97 -11.75 -12.59
CA SER A 131 -6.78 -12.97 -12.60
C SER A 131 -7.05 -13.45 -11.17
N GLY A 132 -8.01 -14.35 -10.99
CA GLY A 132 -8.29 -14.93 -9.68
C GLY A 132 -7.08 -15.64 -9.07
N GLN A 133 -6.27 -16.31 -9.89
CA GLN A 133 -5.07 -17.01 -9.44
C GLN A 133 -3.96 -16.03 -9.04
N GLU A 134 -3.74 -14.99 -9.83
CA GLU A 134 -2.76 -13.93 -9.51
C GLU A 134 -3.13 -13.20 -8.22
N ARG A 135 -4.41 -12.86 -8.07
CA ARG A 135 -4.92 -12.23 -6.85
C ARG A 135 -4.65 -13.10 -5.62
N LYS A 136 -4.91 -14.40 -5.71
CA LYS A 136 -4.62 -15.34 -4.64
C LYS A 136 -3.15 -15.36 -4.26
N THR A 137 -2.26 -15.39 -5.25
CA THR A 137 -0.81 -15.38 -5.03
C THR A 137 -0.36 -14.09 -4.33
N VAL A 138 -0.87 -12.95 -4.75
CA VAL A 138 -0.55 -11.65 -4.12
C VAL A 138 -1.00 -11.63 -2.66
N ILE A 139 -2.22 -12.09 -2.37
CA ILE A 139 -2.73 -12.15 -1.01
C ILE A 139 -1.87 -13.08 -0.14
N GLU A 140 -1.48 -14.23 -0.67
CA GLU A 140 -0.60 -15.16 0.05
C GLU A 140 0.75 -14.52 0.40
N CYS A 141 1.34 -13.75 -0.51
CA CYS A 141 2.57 -13.00 -0.24
C CYS A 141 2.37 -11.96 0.86
N MET A 142 1.28 -11.20 0.80
CA MET A 142 0.96 -10.21 1.82
C MET A 142 0.71 -10.85 3.19
N GLU A 143 0.02 -11.98 3.23
CA GLU A 143 -0.20 -12.74 4.46
C GLU A 143 1.11 -13.23 5.07
N ARG A 144 2.05 -13.72 4.27
CA ARG A 144 3.37 -14.14 4.75
C ARG A 144 4.16 -12.99 5.36
N ILE A 145 4.13 -11.84 4.74
CA ILE A 145 4.77 -10.64 5.32
C ILE A 145 4.10 -10.29 6.64
N LYS A 146 2.77 -10.25 6.66
CA LYS A 146 1.99 -9.92 7.85
C LYS A 146 2.27 -10.91 9.00
N GLU A 147 2.40 -12.19 8.70
CA GLU A 147 2.76 -13.22 9.68
C GLU A 147 4.17 -12.98 10.23
N GLU A 148 5.14 -12.70 9.37
CA GLU A 148 6.52 -12.41 9.81
C GLU A 148 6.58 -11.18 10.73
N LEU A 149 5.74 -10.18 10.49
CA LEU A 149 5.68 -8.98 11.33
C LEU A 149 5.16 -9.24 12.76
N GLN A 150 4.59 -10.40 13.03
CA GLN A 150 4.14 -10.79 14.37
C GLN A 150 5.30 -11.28 15.26
N TYR A 151 6.44 -11.61 14.66
CA TYR A 151 7.62 -12.06 15.36
C TYR A 151 8.59 -10.91 15.62
N PRO A 152 9.49 -11.05 16.62
CA PRO A 152 10.53 -10.03 16.85
C PRO A 152 11.39 -9.82 15.61
N ILE A 153 11.82 -8.57 15.41
CA ILE A 153 12.71 -8.20 14.31
C ILE A 153 14.07 -8.83 14.55
N ASP A 154 14.56 -9.62 13.60
CA ASP A 154 15.88 -10.24 13.62
C ASP A 154 16.60 -10.05 12.28
N LYS A 155 17.81 -10.61 12.17
CA LYS A 155 18.63 -10.49 10.95
C LYS A 155 18.00 -11.14 9.70
N HIS A 156 17.04 -12.06 9.86
CA HIS A 156 16.38 -12.76 8.78
C HIS A 156 15.06 -12.11 8.36
N SER A 157 14.46 -11.29 9.22
CA SER A 157 13.17 -10.63 8.98
C SER A 157 13.19 -9.81 7.69
N LYS A 158 14.24 -9.05 7.46
CA LYS A 158 14.38 -8.20 6.28
C LYS A 158 14.36 -9.01 4.98
N SER A 159 15.11 -10.11 4.92
CA SER A 159 15.13 -10.99 3.74
C SER A 159 13.78 -11.65 3.51
N LEU A 160 13.17 -12.22 4.55
CA LEU A 160 11.86 -12.85 4.45
C LEU A 160 10.79 -11.87 3.95
N ILE A 161 10.81 -10.64 4.43
CA ILE A 161 9.86 -9.61 4.03
C ILE A 161 10.11 -9.19 2.58
N THR A 162 11.34 -8.84 2.22
CA THR A 162 11.68 -8.33 0.88
C THR A 162 11.52 -9.39 -0.20
N ASP A 163 11.72 -10.67 0.12
CA ASP A 163 11.52 -11.77 -0.83
C ASP A 163 10.03 -11.96 -1.18
N ASN A 164 9.11 -11.49 -0.34
CA ASN A 164 7.67 -11.56 -0.59
C ASN A 164 7.08 -10.26 -1.17
N ILE A 165 7.86 -9.21 -1.26
CA ILE A 165 7.48 -7.98 -1.96
C ILE A 165 7.65 -8.19 -3.47
#